data_e1e9927ac332a869dcd1c4f6fd3eca13
#
_entry.id   e1e9927ac332a869dcd1c4f6fd3eca13
#
_cell.length_a   1.000
_cell.length_b   1.000
_cell.length_c   1.000
_cell.angle_alpha   90.00
_cell.angle_beta   90.00
_cell.angle_gamma   90.00
#
_symmetry.space_group_name_H-M   'P 1'
#
loop_
_entity.id
_entity.type
_entity.pdbx_description
1 polymer ?
#
loop_
_entity_poly.entity_id
_entity_poly.type
_entity_poly.pdbx_seq_one_letter_code
_entity_poly.pdbx_strand_id
1 'polypeptide(L)'
;ANITSGLFGGIPATGAIARTASNVKSGGRSPISGMVHAITLLITMLLLMPLAKMIPMTALSAILIVVAYNMSEWRTFKALLKAPKSDIAVLLITFSCTVIFDLVVAIGFGMIITMALFMKRVSDTTEIRDLVDEDVFDDEITKVLEKADGKINVYQVNGPMFFGVVQEFISKMKELESTTEVVILDMRHTHAVDASAIDAMTKLLKQCEKLGIKLYLTHVQEQPRKVLDNMGFAIKVGHKNIYDTKTEAIEDAYDYVKNLA
;
A
#
# COMPACT_ATOMS: atom_id res chain seq x y z
N ALA A 1 22.22 26.50 -4.69
CA ALA A 1 22.54 27.05 -3.37
C ALA A 1 23.50 26.11 -2.63
N ASN A 2 23.19 24.83 -2.38
CA ASN A 2 24.03 23.93 -1.57
C ASN A 2 25.39 23.60 -2.20
N ILE A 3 25.48 23.51 -3.54
CA ILE A 3 26.76 23.34 -4.24
C ILE A 3 27.65 24.58 -4.02
N THR A 4 27.09 25.77 -4.14
CA THR A 4 27.82 27.02 -3.90
C THR A 4 28.23 27.15 -2.44
N SER A 5 27.35 26.78 -1.49
CA SER A 5 27.66 26.77 -0.05
C SER A 5 28.87 25.90 0.25
N GLY A 6 28.95 24.68 -0.34
CA GLY A 6 30.12 23.79 -0.17
C GLY A 6 31.41 24.36 -0.71
N LEU A 7 31.38 25.09 -1.85
CA LEU A 7 32.57 25.74 -2.41
C LEU A 7 33.12 26.86 -1.52
N PHE A 8 32.27 27.52 -0.73
CA PHE A 8 32.66 28.58 0.20
C PHE A 8 32.81 28.08 1.66
N GLY A 9 32.91 26.77 1.86
CA GLY A 9 33.08 26.19 3.21
C GLY A 9 31.84 26.26 4.10
N GLY A 10 30.67 26.52 3.50
CA GLY A 10 29.40 26.57 4.23
C GLY A 10 28.76 25.19 4.38
N ILE A 11 27.87 25.05 5.36
CA ILE A 11 27.07 23.85 5.57
C ILE A 11 25.87 23.82 4.61
N PRO A 12 25.38 22.63 4.22
CA PRO A 12 24.16 22.50 3.44
C PRO A 12 22.96 23.14 4.17
N ALA A 13 22.17 23.92 3.44
CA ALA A 13 20.96 24.55 3.95
C ALA A 13 19.71 23.85 3.41
N THR A 14 18.74 23.62 4.27
CA THR A 14 17.41 23.13 3.89
C THR A 14 16.40 24.27 3.86
N GLY A 15 15.21 24.03 3.26
CA GLY A 15 14.12 24.98 3.24
C GLY A 15 13.61 25.28 4.67
N ALA A 16 13.56 26.55 5.03
CA ALA A 16 13.04 26.98 6.34
C ALA A 16 11.50 26.96 6.33
N ILE A 17 10.88 25.88 6.82
CA ILE A 17 9.43 25.65 6.79
C ILE A 17 8.67 26.83 7.44
N ALA A 18 9.02 27.20 8.67
CA ALA A 18 8.36 28.26 9.44
C ALA A 18 8.44 29.63 8.73
N ARG A 19 9.61 29.99 8.23
CA ARG A 19 9.84 31.27 7.53
C ARG A 19 9.13 31.31 6.19
N THR A 20 9.14 30.19 5.44
CA THR A 20 8.44 30.08 4.17
C THR A 20 6.93 30.15 4.36
N ALA A 21 6.37 29.44 5.34
CA ALA A 21 4.94 29.50 5.67
C ALA A 21 4.52 30.91 6.07
N SER A 22 5.31 31.62 6.90
CA SER A 22 5.05 32.98 7.29
C SER A 22 5.09 33.93 6.08
N ASN A 23 6.08 33.78 5.20
CA ASN A 23 6.20 34.58 3.97
C ASN A 23 5.01 34.37 3.02
N VAL A 24 4.59 33.13 2.81
CA VAL A 24 3.41 32.81 1.98
C VAL A 24 2.13 33.38 2.59
N LYS A 25 1.93 33.26 3.89
CA LYS A 25 0.79 33.88 4.60
C LYS A 25 0.79 35.41 4.50
N SER A 26 1.98 36.02 4.40
CA SER A 26 2.13 37.50 4.20
C SER A 26 2.06 37.91 2.74
N GLY A 27 1.71 37.01 1.81
CA GLY A 27 1.51 37.32 0.39
C GLY A 27 2.71 37.11 -0.52
N GLY A 28 3.82 36.58 -0.02
CA GLY A 28 5.00 36.24 -0.84
C GLY A 28 4.71 35.08 -1.80
N ARG A 29 4.89 35.34 -3.12
CA ARG A 29 4.57 34.36 -4.18
C ARG A 29 5.74 34.05 -5.11
N SER A 30 6.91 34.61 -4.86
CA SER A 30 8.05 34.43 -5.74
C SER A 30 9.35 34.15 -4.99
N PRO A 31 10.36 33.48 -5.64
CA PRO A 31 11.68 33.27 -5.06
C PRO A 31 12.43 34.57 -4.70
N ILE A 32 12.04 35.69 -5.30
CA ILE A 32 12.63 37.02 -5.05
C ILE A 32 12.51 37.40 -3.57
N SER A 33 11.39 37.05 -2.92
CA SER A 33 11.21 37.27 -1.50
C SER A 33 12.31 36.60 -0.65
N GLY A 34 12.73 35.37 -1.01
CA GLY A 34 13.86 34.70 -0.36
C GLY A 34 15.19 35.37 -0.60
N MET A 35 15.41 35.91 -1.80
CA MET A 35 16.66 36.66 -2.12
C MET A 35 16.71 37.96 -1.33
N VAL A 36 15.62 38.73 -1.28
CA VAL A 36 15.50 39.94 -0.47
C VAL A 36 15.73 39.64 1.01
N HIS A 37 15.17 38.56 1.52
CA HIS A 37 15.40 38.11 2.89
C HIS A 37 16.90 37.84 3.17
N ALA A 38 17.59 37.13 2.28
CA ALA A 38 19.02 36.85 2.42
C ALA A 38 19.87 38.13 2.43
N ILE A 39 19.56 39.06 1.54
CA ILE A 39 20.24 40.37 1.47
C ILE A 39 19.97 41.18 2.73
N THR A 40 18.72 41.22 3.19
CA THR A 40 18.36 41.92 4.44
C THR A 40 19.09 41.36 5.63
N LEU A 41 19.20 40.02 5.76
CA LEU A 41 19.98 39.39 6.83
C LEU A 41 21.47 39.76 6.73
N LEU A 42 22.05 39.77 5.54
CA LEU A 42 23.44 40.16 5.34
C LEU A 42 23.69 41.61 5.77
N ILE A 43 22.82 42.55 5.36
CA ILE A 43 22.89 43.94 5.77
C ILE A 43 22.75 44.05 7.30
N THR A 44 21.80 43.33 7.91
CA THR A 44 21.59 43.32 9.36
C THR A 44 22.84 42.84 10.08
N MET A 45 23.48 41.79 9.61
CA MET A 45 24.70 41.27 10.20
C MET A 45 25.89 42.24 10.09
N LEU A 46 26.03 42.90 8.95
CA LEU A 46 27.20 43.79 8.71
C LEU A 46 27.02 45.18 9.33
N LEU A 47 25.83 45.76 9.28
CA LEU A 47 25.62 47.15 9.65
C LEU A 47 24.72 47.33 10.88
N LEU A 48 23.72 46.47 11.07
CA LEU A 48 22.70 46.68 12.11
C LEU A 48 22.89 45.76 13.34
N MET A 49 23.98 45.02 13.43
CA MET A 49 24.26 44.14 14.57
C MET A 49 24.23 44.86 15.94
N PRO A 50 24.76 46.10 16.09
CA PRO A 50 24.66 46.82 17.35
C PRO A 50 23.20 47.06 17.78
N LEU A 51 22.31 47.39 16.83
CA LEU A 51 20.89 47.58 17.08
C LEU A 51 20.16 46.26 17.36
N ALA A 52 20.51 45.19 16.62
CA ALA A 52 19.94 43.86 16.81
C ALA A 52 20.24 43.31 18.22
N LYS A 53 21.40 43.61 18.81
CA LYS A 53 21.73 43.21 20.17
C LYS A 53 20.88 43.86 21.26
N MET A 54 20.20 44.97 20.95
CA MET A 54 19.27 45.65 21.89
C MET A 54 17.90 44.99 21.95
N ILE A 55 17.60 44.03 21.04
CA ILE A 55 16.32 43.32 21.04
C ILE A 55 16.31 42.33 22.21
N PRO A 56 15.38 42.47 23.17
CA PRO A 56 15.35 41.57 24.34
C PRO A 56 14.90 40.17 23.92
N MET A 57 15.46 39.15 24.52
CA MET A 57 15.12 37.73 24.27
C MET A 57 13.63 37.44 24.48
N THR A 58 13.00 38.17 25.41
CA THR A 58 11.55 38.03 25.66
C THR A 58 10.70 38.42 24.45
N ALA A 59 11.09 39.44 23.68
CA ALA A 59 10.41 39.82 22.46
C ALA A 59 10.55 38.74 21.37
N LEU A 60 11.73 38.16 21.22
CA LEU A 60 11.98 37.05 20.31
C LEU A 60 11.16 35.81 20.70
N SER A 61 11.10 35.48 21.98
CA SER A 61 10.28 34.37 22.49
C SER A 61 8.80 34.58 22.23
N ALA A 62 8.27 35.80 22.43
CA ALA A 62 6.88 36.13 22.14
C ALA A 62 6.56 35.91 20.66
N ILE A 63 7.43 36.37 19.75
CA ILE A 63 7.26 36.15 18.31
C ILE A 63 7.23 34.67 17.98
N LEU A 64 8.15 33.86 18.57
CA LEU A 64 8.18 32.42 18.33
C LEU A 64 6.90 31.73 18.81
N ILE A 65 6.33 32.12 19.95
CA ILE A 65 5.05 31.57 20.44
C ILE A 65 3.91 31.88 19.46
N VAL A 66 3.83 33.11 18.97
CA VAL A 66 2.80 33.50 18.00
C VAL A 66 2.96 32.73 16.68
N VAL A 67 4.20 32.56 16.20
CA VAL A 67 4.48 31.75 14.99
C VAL A 67 4.10 30.30 15.21
N ALA A 68 4.48 29.71 16.35
CA ALA A 68 4.13 28.33 16.70
C ALA A 68 2.60 28.13 16.74
N TYR A 69 1.86 29.05 17.36
CA TYR A 69 0.40 29.03 17.38
C TYR A 69 -0.20 29.08 15.98
N ASN A 70 0.29 30.01 15.13
CA ASN A 70 -0.20 30.14 13.75
C ASN A 70 0.15 28.93 12.86
N MET A 71 1.18 28.17 13.21
CA MET A 71 1.60 26.96 12.50
C MET A 71 0.99 25.67 13.04
N SER A 72 0.42 25.69 14.24
CA SER A 72 -0.08 24.49 14.92
C SER A 72 -1.25 23.80 14.18
N GLU A 73 -1.91 24.51 13.27
CA GLU A 73 -3.08 24.02 12.51
C GLU A 73 -4.09 23.25 13.38
N TRP A 74 -4.40 23.78 14.54
CA TRP A 74 -5.27 23.14 15.53
C TRP A 74 -6.58 22.60 14.97
N ARG A 75 -7.13 23.25 13.94
CA ARG A 75 -8.36 22.79 13.25
C ARG A 75 -8.13 21.47 12.51
N THR A 76 -7.01 21.37 11.81
CA THR A 76 -6.58 20.16 11.11
C THR A 76 -6.31 19.03 12.09
N PHE A 77 -5.62 19.32 13.21
CA PHE A 77 -5.40 18.34 14.28
C PHE A 77 -6.71 17.78 14.83
N LYS A 78 -7.71 18.63 15.13
CA LYS A 78 -9.04 18.16 15.55
C LYS A 78 -9.75 17.31 14.51
N ALA A 79 -9.59 17.65 13.22
CA ALA A 79 -10.19 16.86 12.15
C ALA A 79 -9.54 15.47 12.05
N LEU A 80 -8.23 15.38 12.20
CA LEU A 80 -7.48 14.12 12.19
C LEU A 80 -7.86 13.18 13.36
N LEU A 81 -8.32 13.71 14.49
CA LEU A 81 -8.83 12.88 15.59
C LEU A 81 -10.14 12.12 15.25
N LYS A 82 -10.75 12.41 14.09
CA LYS A 82 -11.90 11.64 13.55
C LYS A 82 -11.47 10.58 12.52
N ALA A 83 -10.19 10.49 12.22
CA ALA A 83 -9.62 9.49 11.32
C ALA A 83 -9.72 8.07 11.92
N PRO A 84 -9.43 7.01 11.14
CA PRO A 84 -9.32 5.65 11.67
C PRO A 84 -8.37 5.57 12.87
N LYS A 85 -8.68 4.71 13.83
CA LYS A 85 -7.91 4.57 15.08
C LYS A 85 -6.41 4.33 14.86
N SER A 86 -6.07 3.61 13.80
CA SER A 86 -4.69 3.38 13.39
C SER A 86 -3.94 4.67 13.07
N ASP A 87 -4.58 5.57 12.30
CA ASP A 87 -3.98 6.82 11.86
C ASP A 87 -3.84 7.81 13.04
N ILE A 88 -4.83 7.80 13.96
CA ILE A 88 -4.75 8.56 15.22
C ILE A 88 -3.58 8.06 16.07
N ALA A 89 -3.38 6.75 16.18
CA ALA A 89 -2.26 6.18 16.93
C ALA A 89 -0.91 6.61 16.34
N VAL A 90 -0.76 6.55 15.01
CA VAL A 90 0.47 7.03 14.34
C VAL A 90 0.70 8.51 14.62
N LEU A 91 -0.34 9.34 14.50
CA LEU A 91 -0.27 10.78 14.76
C LEU A 91 0.24 11.05 16.19
N LEU A 92 -0.37 10.41 17.19
CA LEU A 92 -0.02 10.62 18.60
C LEU A 92 1.38 10.11 18.93
N ILE A 93 1.75 8.93 18.41
CA ILE A 93 3.09 8.36 18.63
C ILE A 93 4.14 9.26 17.99
N THR A 94 3.97 9.66 16.73
CA THR A 94 4.92 10.51 16.01
C THR A 94 5.04 11.87 16.69
N PHE A 95 3.92 12.48 17.13
CA PHE A 95 3.92 13.72 17.86
C PHE A 95 4.69 13.60 19.20
N SER A 96 4.39 12.56 19.97
CA SER A 96 5.07 12.31 21.25
C SER A 96 6.57 12.07 21.05
N CYS A 97 6.96 11.29 20.06
CA CYS A 97 8.36 11.06 19.71
C CYS A 97 9.07 12.37 19.31
N THR A 98 8.39 13.26 18.56
CA THR A 98 8.96 14.56 18.19
C THR A 98 9.22 15.45 19.39
N VAL A 99 8.35 15.40 20.40
CA VAL A 99 8.47 16.21 21.62
C VAL A 99 9.53 15.66 22.57
N ILE A 100 9.62 14.34 22.71
CA ILE A 100 10.48 13.67 23.70
C ILE A 100 11.92 13.49 23.18
N PHE A 101 12.07 13.14 21.91
CA PHE A 101 13.37 12.86 21.28
C PHE A 101 13.74 14.00 20.33
N ASP A 102 13.54 13.78 19.02
CA ASP A 102 13.75 14.77 17.98
C ASP A 102 12.93 14.43 16.72
N LEU A 103 12.94 15.34 15.76
CA LEU A 103 12.19 15.20 14.52
C LEU A 103 12.65 14.00 13.66
N VAL A 104 13.96 13.71 13.64
CA VAL A 104 14.54 12.64 12.81
C VAL A 104 14.09 11.27 13.32
N VAL A 105 14.19 11.07 14.63
CA VAL A 105 13.73 9.86 15.31
C VAL A 105 12.22 9.68 15.11
N ALA A 106 11.44 10.74 15.29
CA ALA A 106 9.98 10.69 15.11
C ALA A 106 9.58 10.30 13.69
N ILE A 107 10.25 10.84 12.67
CA ILE A 107 9.98 10.47 11.26
C ILE A 107 10.32 9.01 11.02
N GLY A 108 11.47 8.54 11.53
CA GLY A 108 11.87 7.13 11.40
C GLY A 108 10.83 6.17 11.98
N PHE A 109 10.44 6.37 13.23
CA PHE A 109 9.41 5.56 13.89
C PHE A 109 8.04 5.69 13.20
N GLY A 110 7.64 6.91 12.86
CA GLY A 110 6.38 7.16 12.15
C GLY A 110 6.31 6.42 10.82
N MET A 111 7.39 6.43 10.03
CA MET A 111 7.46 5.69 8.76
C MET A 111 7.34 4.18 8.97
N ILE A 112 8.08 3.61 9.92
CA ILE A 112 8.04 2.15 10.20
C ILE A 112 6.63 1.73 10.59
N ILE A 113 5.99 2.46 11.52
CA ILE A 113 4.64 2.15 11.99
C ILE A 113 3.63 2.29 10.83
N THR A 114 3.73 3.38 10.05
CA THR A 114 2.84 3.61 8.91
C THR A 114 2.99 2.52 7.86
N MET A 115 4.21 2.07 7.54
CA MET A 115 4.46 0.95 6.63
C MET A 115 3.83 -0.35 7.14
N ALA A 116 4.00 -0.67 8.42
CA ALA A 116 3.42 -1.87 9.02
C ALA A 116 1.90 -1.85 8.99
N LEU A 117 1.28 -0.70 9.32
CA LEU A 117 -0.17 -0.53 9.26
C LEU A 117 -0.71 -0.54 7.83
N PHE A 118 0.02 0.05 6.89
CA PHE A 118 -0.33 0.00 5.46
C PHE A 118 -0.31 -1.44 4.94
N MET A 119 0.75 -2.18 5.25
CA MET A 119 0.87 -3.60 4.87
C MET A 119 -0.30 -4.42 5.43
N LYS A 120 -0.63 -4.23 6.71
CA LYS A 120 -1.80 -4.87 7.34
C LYS A 120 -3.09 -4.49 6.62
N ARG A 121 -3.33 -3.20 6.35
CA ARG A 121 -4.55 -2.73 5.67
C ARG A 121 -4.69 -3.32 4.27
N VAL A 122 -3.59 -3.41 3.52
CA VAL A 122 -3.58 -4.04 2.19
C VAL A 122 -3.93 -5.53 2.28
N SER A 123 -3.40 -6.24 3.29
CA SER A 123 -3.74 -7.65 3.52
C SER A 123 -5.22 -7.81 3.92
N ASP A 124 -5.73 -6.96 4.80
CA ASP A 124 -7.12 -7.02 5.29
C ASP A 124 -8.16 -6.64 4.21
N THR A 125 -7.75 -5.96 3.12
CA THR A 125 -8.64 -5.58 2.00
C THR A 125 -8.69 -6.62 0.89
N THR A 126 -7.81 -7.61 0.91
CA THR A 126 -7.86 -8.69 -0.07
C THR A 126 -8.82 -9.77 0.43
N GLU A 127 -9.81 -10.09 -0.37
CA GLU A 127 -10.88 -11.03 -0.07
C GLU A 127 -10.89 -12.16 -1.11
N ILE A 128 -11.08 -13.37 -0.62
CA ILE A 128 -11.31 -14.54 -1.49
C ILE A 128 -12.78 -14.90 -1.40
N ARG A 129 -13.47 -14.78 -2.53
CA ARG A 129 -14.89 -15.09 -2.65
C ARG A 129 -15.10 -16.41 -3.36
N ASP A 130 -16.02 -17.21 -2.86
CA ASP A 130 -16.56 -18.33 -3.60
C ASP A 130 -17.66 -17.82 -4.52
N LEU A 131 -17.46 -17.99 -5.83
CA LEU A 131 -18.40 -17.49 -6.81
C LEU A 131 -19.56 -18.47 -7.08
N VAL A 132 -19.43 -19.72 -6.69
CA VAL A 132 -20.50 -20.72 -6.87
C VAL A 132 -21.66 -20.42 -5.93
N ASP A 133 -21.36 -19.97 -4.70
CA ASP A 133 -22.37 -19.64 -3.70
C ASP A 133 -23.04 -18.27 -3.94
N GLU A 134 -22.47 -17.39 -4.77
CA GLU A 134 -22.94 -15.99 -4.92
C GLU A 134 -23.87 -15.75 -6.12
N ASP A 135 -24.27 -16.78 -6.89
CA ASP A 135 -25.14 -16.66 -8.08
C ASP A 135 -24.66 -15.59 -9.11
N VAL A 136 -23.36 -15.46 -9.29
CA VAL A 136 -22.72 -14.38 -10.11
C VAL A 136 -22.61 -14.78 -11.59
N PHE A 137 -23.03 -15.97 -11.95
CA PHE A 137 -22.88 -16.51 -13.30
C PHE A 137 -24.14 -16.32 -14.16
N ASP A 138 -23.96 -16.24 -15.47
CA ASP A 138 -25.06 -16.31 -16.43
C ASP A 138 -25.78 -17.66 -16.33
N ASP A 139 -27.08 -17.69 -16.62
CA ASP A 139 -27.97 -18.89 -16.55
C ASP A 139 -27.37 -20.14 -17.21
N GLU A 140 -26.55 -19.98 -18.23
CA GLU A 140 -25.94 -21.10 -18.97
C GLU A 140 -24.79 -21.72 -18.17
N ILE A 141 -23.93 -20.91 -17.58
CA ILE A 141 -22.81 -21.34 -16.75
C ILE A 141 -23.30 -21.93 -15.42
N THR A 142 -24.31 -21.31 -14.81
CA THR A 142 -24.95 -21.83 -13.60
C THR A 142 -25.46 -23.24 -13.79
N LYS A 143 -26.12 -23.51 -14.90
CA LYS A 143 -26.58 -24.88 -15.25
C LYS A 143 -25.42 -25.89 -15.45
N VAL A 144 -24.27 -25.43 -15.93
CA VAL A 144 -23.08 -26.29 -16.08
C VAL A 144 -22.50 -26.63 -14.69
N LEU A 145 -22.41 -25.65 -13.81
CA LEU A 145 -21.93 -25.84 -12.43
C LEU A 145 -22.88 -26.71 -11.60
N GLU A 146 -24.20 -26.54 -11.72
CA GLU A 146 -25.19 -27.39 -11.10
C GLU A 146 -25.07 -28.86 -11.55
N LYS A 147 -24.82 -29.10 -12.85
CA LYS A 147 -24.59 -30.46 -13.38
C LYS A 147 -23.27 -31.05 -12.91
N ALA A 148 -22.30 -30.25 -12.53
CA ALA A 148 -21.03 -30.70 -11.99
C ALA A 148 -21.12 -31.17 -10.53
N ASP A 149 -22.26 -30.96 -9.85
CA ASP A 149 -22.61 -31.49 -8.52
C ASP A 149 -21.50 -31.24 -7.48
N GLY A 150 -21.05 -29.97 -7.35
CA GLY A 150 -20.01 -29.58 -6.39
C GLY A 150 -18.57 -30.01 -6.75
N LYS A 151 -18.33 -30.65 -7.89
CA LYS A 151 -17.01 -31.09 -8.32
C LYS A 151 -16.11 -29.96 -8.83
N ILE A 152 -16.71 -28.80 -9.20
CA ILE A 152 -16.01 -27.63 -9.71
C ILE A 152 -16.24 -26.47 -8.75
N ASN A 153 -15.17 -25.94 -8.15
CA ASN A 153 -15.22 -24.76 -7.29
C ASN A 153 -14.50 -23.60 -7.93
N VAL A 154 -15.12 -22.41 -7.90
CA VAL A 154 -14.60 -21.19 -8.51
C VAL A 154 -14.38 -20.13 -7.45
N TYR A 155 -13.10 -19.80 -7.21
CA TYR A 155 -12.70 -18.78 -6.26
C TYR A 155 -12.20 -17.54 -6.98
N GLN A 156 -12.66 -16.37 -6.54
CA GLN A 156 -12.17 -15.08 -7.04
C GLN A 156 -11.30 -14.41 -5.98
N VAL A 157 -10.12 -13.93 -6.40
CA VAL A 157 -9.22 -13.15 -5.55
C VAL A 157 -9.40 -11.66 -5.88
N ASN A 158 -9.92 -10.92 -4.91
CA ASN A 158 -10.13 -9.49 -5.00
C ASN A 158 -9.05 -8.74 -4.24
N GLY A 159 -8.09 -8.15 -4.94
CA GLY A 159 -6.99 -7.38 -4.37
C GLY A 159 -5.61 -7.97 -4.66
N PRO A 160 -4.54 -7.35 -4.15
CA PRO A 160 -3.18 -7.82 -4.35
C PRO A 160 -2.92 -9.12 -3.58
N MET A 161 -2.36 -10.10 -4.26
CA MET A 161 -2.05 -11.40 -3.67
C MET A 161 -0.65 -11.37 -3.05
N PHE A 162 -0.60 -11.18 -1.73
CA PHE A 162 0.59 -11.26 -0.90
C PHE A 162 0.50 -12.45 0.06
N PHE A 163 1.58 -12.76 0.79
CA PHE A 163 1.70 -13.93 1.66
C PHE A 163 0.47 -14.23 2.54
N GLY A 164 -0.15 -13.20 3.17
CA GLY A 164 -1.28 -13.41 4.10
C GLY A 164 -2.52 -13.98 3.44
N VAL A 165 -2.83 -13.54 2.22
CA VAL A 165 -4.03 -13.93 1.46
C VAL A 165 -3.99 -15.40 1.05
N VAL A 166 -2.83 -15.88 0.63
CA VAL A 166 -2.70 -17.27 0.16
C VAL A 166 -2.81 -18.27 1.32
N GLN A 167 -2.44 -17.86 2.54
CA GLN A 167 -2.64 -18.72 3.71
C GLN A 167 -4.13 -18.89 4.03
N GLU A 168 -4.92 -17.84 3.87
CA GLU A 168 -6.38 -17.92 4.00
C GLU A 168 -6.97 -18.85 2.94
N PHE A 169 -6.52 -18.72 1.69
CA PHE A 169 -6.93 -19.62 0.61
C PHE A 169 -6.60 -21.07 0.89
N ILE A 170 -5.37 -21.37 1.35
CA ILE A 170 -4.97 -22.74 1.74
C ILE A 170 -5.86 -23.24 2.89
N SER A 171 -6.29 -22.39 3.81
CA SER A 171 -7.20 -22.78 4.90
C SER A 171 -8.59 -23.13 4.36
N LYS A 172 -9.15 -22.31 3.45
CA LYS A 172 -10.42 -22.61 2.76
C LYS A 172 -10.34 -23.91 1.94
N MET A 173 -9.20 -24.16 1.28
CA MET A 173 -8.97 -25.41 0.55
C MET A 173 -8.99 -26.67 1.42
N LYS A 174 -8.76 -26.56 2.73
CA LYS A 174 -8.89 -27.71 3.64
C LYS A 174 -10.33 -28.04 3.98
N GLU A 175 -11.23 -27.10 3.74
CA GLU A 175 -12.67 -27.22 3.96
C GLU A 175 -13.39 -27.73 2.69
N LEU A 176 -12.64 -27.89 1.55
CA LEU A 176 -13.22 -28.44 0.32
C LEU A 176 -13.77 -29.84 0.57
N GLU A 177 -14.94 -30.08 0.02
CA GLU A 177 -15.56 -31.39 0.04
C GLU A 177 -14.68 -32.42 -0.67
N SER A 178 -14.72 -33.66 -0.22
CA SER A 178 -13.97 -34.77 -0.81
C SER A 178 -14.37 -35.09 -2.26
N THR A 179 -15.37 -34.42 -2.76
CA THR A 179 -15.96 -34.53 -4.11
C THR A 179 -15.32 -33.59 -5.12
N THR A 180 -14.55 -32.58 -4.69
CA THR A 180 -13.96 -31.57 -5.57
C THR A 180 -12.90 -32.18 -6.49
N GLU A 181 -13.05 -32.00 -7.80
CA GLU A 181 -12.14 -32.49 -8.85
C GLU A 181 -11.34 -31.34 -9.50
N VAL A 182 -11.94 -30.14 -9.57
CA VAL A 182 -11.32 -28.97 -10.21
C VAL A 182 -11.53 -27.72 -9.34
N VAL A 183 -10.46 -26.95 -9.18
CA VAL A 183 -10.49 -25.62 -8.57
C VAL A 183 -10.07 -24.59 -9.60
N ILE A 184 -10.90 -23.58 -9.80
CA ILE A 184 -10.64 -22.45 -10.70
C ILE A 184 -10.35 -21.21 -9.85
N LEU A 185 -9.21 -20.56 -10.08
CA LEU A 185 -8.82 -19.33 -9.41
C LEU A 185 -8.91 -18.17 -10.38
N ASP A 186 -9.94 -17.32 -10.21
CA ASP A 186 -10.12 -16.10 -11.01
C ASP A 186 -9.28 -14.95 -10.44
N MET A 187 -8.30 -14.48 -11.23
CA MET A 187 -7.36 -13.44 -10.88
C MET A 187 -7.68 -12.10 -11.55
N ARG A 188 -8.93 -11.89 -12.00
CA ARG A 188 -9.39 -10.67 -12.70
C ARG A 188 -9.08 -9.40 -11.90
N HIS A 189 -9.26 -9.42 -10.60
CA HIS A 189 -9.05 -8.30 -9.70
C HIS A 189 -7.71 -8.34 -8.95
N THR A 190 -6.83 -9.29 -9.33
CA THR A 190 -5.49 -9.41 -8.78
C THR A 190 -4.51 -8.62 -9.65
N HIS A 191 -4.17 -7.41 -9.22
CA HIS A 191 -3.28 -6.53 -9.98
C HIS A 191 -1.80 -6.64 -9.60
N ALA A 192 -1.50 -7.24 -8.44
CA ALA A 192 -0.13 -7.42 -7.96
C ALA A 192 0.04 -8.77 -7.26
N VAL A 193 1.16 -9.44 -7.57
CA VAL A 193 1.58 -10.70 -6.95
C VAL A 193 3.06 -10.56 -6.62
N ASP A 194 3.48 -10.98 -5.42
CA ASP A 194 4.88 -11.02 -5.00
C ASP A 194 5.46 -12.45 -5.01
N ALA A 195 6.75 -12.55 -4.73
CA ALA A 195 7.44 -13.85 -4.70
C ALA A 195 6.91 -14.76 -3.59
N SER A 196 6.47 -14.22 -2.46
CA SER A 196 5.93 -15.00 -1.36
C SER A 196 4.56 -15.61 -1.69
N ALA A 197 3.75 -14.87 -2.47
CA ALA A 197 2.49 -15.40 -3.00
C ALA A 197 2.73 -16.56 -3.96
N ILE A 198 3.73 -16.50 -4.84
CA ILE A 198 4.07 -17.60 -5.75
C ILE A 198 4.55 -18.85 -4.99
N ASP A 199 5.33 -18.67 -3.92
CA ASP A 199 5.71 -19.81 -3.06
C ASP A 199 4.47 -20.46 -2.43
N ALA A 200 3.54 -19.66 -1.93
CA ALA A 200 2.30 -20.15 -1.35
C ALA A 200 1.37 -20.80 -2.40
N MET A 201 1.25 -20.21 -3.62
CA MET A 201 0.54 -20.84 -4.74
C MET A 201 1.19 -22.16 -5.15
N THR A 202 2.53 -22.27 -5.08
CA THR A 202 3.23 -23.54 -5.35
C THR A 202 2.90 -24.60 -4.30
N LYS A 203 2.74 -24.22 -3.03
CA LYS A 203 2.28 -25.12 -1.97
C LYS A 203 0.84 -25.57 -2.19
N LEU A 204 -0.01 -24.63 -2.61
CA LEU A 204 -1.39 -24.90 -2.99
C LEU A 204 -1.46 -25.93 -4.14
N LEU A 205 -0.72 -25.69 -5.22
CA LEU A 205 -0.68 -26.60 -6.37
C LEU A 205 -0.28 -28.02 -5.93
N LYS A 206 0.77 -28.16 -5.11
CA LYS A 206 1.18 -29.44 -4.57
C LYS A 206 0.11 -30.12 -3.70
N GLN A 207 -0.69 -29.34 -2.98
CA GLN A 207 -1.81 -29.86 -2.21
C GLN A 207 -2.93 -30.35 -3.12
N CYS A 208 -3.28 -29.58 -4.16
CA CYS A 208 -4.23 -30.00 -5.19
C CYS A 208 -3.76 -31.32 -5.86
N GLU A 209 -2.51 -31.41 -6.28
CA GLU A 209 -1.94 -32.61 -6.88
C GLU A 209 -2.05 -33.85 -5.95
N LYS A 210 -1.81 -33.68 -4.64
CA LYS A 210 -1.95 -34.76 -3.66
C LYS A 210 -3.38 -35.25 -3.49
N LEU A 211 -4.35 -34.36 -3.68
CA LEU A 211 -5.78 -34.66 -3.57
C LEU A 211 -6.39 -35.11 -4.91
N GLY A 212 -5.62 -35.10 -6.00
CA GLY A 212 -6.11 -35.38 -7.35
C GLY A 212 -6.88 -34.24 -7.98
N ILE A 213 -6.85 -33.04 -7.38
CA ILE A 213 -7.59 -31.86 -7.81
C ILE A 213 -6.79 -31.11 -8.88
N LYS A 214 -7.40 -30.74 -10.00
CA LYS A 214 -6.78 -29.83 -10.97
C LYS A 214 -6.96 -28.36 -10.55
N LEU A 215 -5.89 -27.57 -10.73
CA LEU A 215 -5.90 -26.13 -10.50
C LEU A 215 -5.87 -25.41 -11.84
N TYR A 216 -6.89 -24.58 -12.10
CA TYR A 216 -7.00 -23.69 -13.25
C TYR A 216 -6.86 -22.23 -12.81
N LEU A 217 -6.22 -21.41 -13.64
CA LEU A 217 -6.11 -19.97 -13.44
C LEU A 217 -6.87 -19.24 -14.55
N THR A 218 -7.59 -18.16 -14.22
CA THR A 218 -8.31 -17.36 -15.21
C THR A 218 -8.02 -15.88 -15.04
N HIS A 219 -8.18 -15.11 -16.13
CA HIS A 219 -8.03 -13.65 -16.16
C HIS A 219 -6.73 -13.13 -15.52
N VAL A 220 -5.63 -13.84 -15.72
CA VAL A 220 -4.33 -13.46 -15.14
C VAL A 220 -3.86 -12.14 -15.73
N GLN A 221 -3.80 -11.08 -14.92
CA GLN A 221 -3.39 -9.73 -15.31
C GLN A 221 -1.90 -9.67 -15.70
N GLU A 222 -1.47 -8.59 -16.36
CA GLU A 222 -0.13 -8.46 -16.93
C GLU A 222 1.01 -8.61 -15.91
N GLN A 223 0.91 -7.95 -14.73
CA GLN A 223 1.94 -8.03 -13.70
C GLN A 223 2.00 -9.43 -13.06
N PRO A 224 0.88 -10.01 -12.59
CA PRO A 224 0.85 -11.41 -12.15
C PRO A 224 1.40 -12.38 -13.19
N ARG A 225 1.03 -12.24 -14.46
CA ARG A 225 1.50 -13.13 -15.54
C ARG A 225 3.02 -13.12 -15.64
N LYS A 226 3.63 -11.93 -15.67
CA LYS A 226 5.10 -11.80 -15.69
C LYS A 226 5.77 -12.48 -14.50
N VAL A 227 5.20 -12.38 -13.31
CA VAL A 227 5.77 -13.00 -12.09
C VAL A 227 5.61 -14.52 -12.12
N LEU A 228 4.42 -15.02 -12.53
CA LEU A 228 4.16 -16.46 -12.69
C LEU A 228 5.14 -17.10 -13.69
N ASP A 229 5.37 -16.45 -14.82
CA ASP A 229 6.30 -16.92 -15.86
C ASP A 229 7.76 -16.87 -15.37
N ASN A 230 8.20 -15.76 -14.79
CA ASN A 230 9.57 -15.58 -14.32
C ASN A 230 9.95 -16.54 -13.18
N MET A 231 9.00 -16.88 -12.32
CA MET A 231 9.21 -17.83 -11.20
C MET A 231 8.89 -19.27 -11.58
N GLY A 232 8.57 -19.53 -12.85
CA GLY A 232 8.31 -20.87 -13.38
C GLY A 232 7.03 -21.52 -12.84
N PHE A 233 6.11 -20.75 -12.26
CA PHE A 233 4.83 -21.28 -11.79
C PHE A 233 3.89 -21.63 -12.94
N ALA A 234 3.89 -20.84 -14.01
CA ALA A 234 3.09 -21.12 -15.20
C ALA A 234 3.46 -22.49 -15.85
N ILE A 235 4.73 -22.89 -15.77
CA ILE A 235 5.18 -24.20 -16.24
C ILE A 235 4.67 -25.31 -15.30
N LYS A 236 4.71 -25.10 -13.99
CA LYS A 236 4.27 -26.08 -12.99
C LYS A 236 2.78 -26.35 -13.05
N VAL A 237 1.96 -25.31 -13.13
CA VAL A 237 0.50 -25.47 -13.28
C VAL A 237 0.12 -25.98 -14.66
N GLY A 238 0.99 -25.77 -15.66
CA GLY A 238 0.77 -26.06 -17.08
C GLY A 238 0.10 -24.90 -17.81
N HIS A 239 0.73 -24.44 -18.90
CA HIS A 239 0.19 -23.32 -19.69
C HIS A 239 -1.25 -23.55 -20.19
N LYS A 240 -1.62 -24.78 -20.46
CA LYS A 240 -2.96 -25.20 -20.86
C LYS A 240 -4.03 -25.03 -19.76
N ASN A 241 -3.63 -24.88 -18.52
CA ASN A 241 -4.52 -24.69 -17.37
C ASN A 241 -4.63 -23.21 -16.99
N ILE A 242 -4.18 -22.30 -17.87
CA ILE A 242 -4.30 -20.86 -17.72
C ILE A 242 -5.15 -20.33 -18.86
N TYR A 243 -6.35 -19.84 -18.53
CA TYR A 243 -7.38 -19.41 -19.48
C TYR A 243 -7.54 -17.90 -19.46
N ASP A 244 -7.96 -17.35 -20.60
CA ASP A 244 -8.22 -15.92 -20.69
C ASP A 244 -9.59 -15.56 -20.07
N THR A 245 -10.55 -16.51 -20.08
CA THR A 245 -11.89 -16.29 -19.53
C THR A 245 -12.30 -17.36 -18.52
N LYS A 246 -13.23 -17.02 -17.62
CA LYS A 246 -13.82 -18.00 -16.69
C LYS A 246 -14.65 -19.05 -17.42
N THR A 247 -15.37 -18.65 -18.47
CA THR A 247 -16.24 -19.51 -19.23
C THR A 247 -15.48 -20.67 -19.85
N GLU A 248 -14.38 -20.38 -20.56
CA GLU A 248 -13.50 -21.40 -21.13
C GLU A 248 -12.98 -22.39 -20.09
N ALA A 249 -12.56 -21.88 -18.92
CA ALA A 249 -12.06 -22.71 -17.84
C ALA A 249 -13.15 -23.61 -17.24
N ILE A 250 -14.38 -23.11 -17.11
CA ILE A 250 -15.52 -23.87 -16.57
C ILE A 250 -15.95 -24.95 -17.56
N GLU A 251 -16.00 -24.66 -18.86
CA GLU A 251 -16.33 -25.62 -19.92
C GLU A 251 -15.30 -26.77 -19.95
N ASP A 252 -14.00 -26.44 -19.96
CA ASP A 252 -12.93 -27.46 -19.92
C ASP A 252 -12.96 -28.28 -18.63
N ALA A 253 -13.21 -27.63 -17.48
CA ALA A 253 -13.38 -28.31 -16.21
C ALA A 253 -14.56 -29.28 -16.21
N TYR A 254 -15.69 -28.89 -16.80
CA TYR A 254 -16.86 -29.75 -16.91
C TYR A 254 -16.59 -30.95 -17.80
N ASP A 255 -15.96 -30.75 -18.97
CA ASP A 255 -15.58 -31.85 -19.86
C ASP A 255 -14.58 -32.81 -19.19
N TYR A 256 -13.64 -32.28 -18.39
CA TYR A 256 -12.72 -33.10 -17.61
C TYR A 256 -13.45 -33.96 -16.57
N VAL A 257 -14.33 -33.36 -15.77
CA VAL A 257 -15.14 -34.05 -14.74
C VAL A 257 -16.04 -35.13 -15.36
N LYS A 258 -16.64 -34.82 -16.52
CA LYS A 258 -17.47 -35.78 -17.26
C LYS A 258 -16.71 -36.98 -17.77
N ASN A 259 -15.44 -36.81 -18.13
CA ASN A 259 -14.58 -37.90 -18.60
C ASN A 259 -13.99 -38.77 -17.45
N LEU A 260 -14.12 -38.32 -16.20
CA LEU A 260 -13.74 -39.09 -15.00
C LEU A 260 -14.87 -39.96 -14.46
N ALA A 261 -16.13 -39.61 -14.79
CA ALA A 261 -17.34 -40.34 -14.39
C ALA A 261 -17.64 -41.50 -15.37
#